data_6195bf09ee9417535eb99f5b69fd1859
#
_entry.id   6195bf09ee9417535eb99f5b69fd1859
#
_cell.length_a   1.000
_cell.length_b   1.000
_cell.length_c   1.000
_cell.angle_alpha   90.00
_cell.angle_beta   90.00
_cell.angle_gamma   90.00
#
_symmetry.space_group_name_H-M   'P 1'
#
loop_
_entity.id
_entity.type
_entity.pdbx_description
1 polymer ?
#
loop_
_entity_poly.entity_id
_entity_poly.type
_entity_poly.pdbx_seq_one_letter_code
_entity_poly.pdbx_strand_id
1 'polypeptide(L)'
;APRHLVVAGPRTGIAVVAAQFEAAGASRLVHLAVQTPSHTPLLSQAALAFKKRLSVLPERRLSFPVLSAIDATAARTASSALDALARQISTPLNWASCLQTVREMQPDAVLEIGPGNALARLFSELAPEIPVRATDDFRSCEGIVRWLEAGNR
;
A
#
# COMPACT_ATOMS: atom_id res chain seq x y z
N ALA A 1 -9.78 -0.22 -0.16
CA ALA A 1 -11.19 -0.43 0.20
C ALA A 1 -12.06 -0.30 -1.05
N PRO A 2 -13.15 -1.06 -1.17
CA PRO A 2 -14.00 -1.06 -2.38
C PRO A 2 -14.63 0.29 -2.70
N ARG A 3 -14.57 1.25 -1.78
CA ARG A 3 -15.12 2.61 -1.94
C ARG A 3 -14.06 3.71 -2.10
N HIS A 4 -12.77 3.36 -2.09
CA HIS A 4 -11.68 4.31 -2.25
C HIS A 4 -10.85 3.94 -3.47
N LEU A 5 -10.80 4.84 -4.44
CA LEU A 5 -10.02 4.69 -5.67
C LEU A 5 -9.07 5.88 -5.79
N VAL A 6 -7.84 5.62 -6.18
CA VAL A 6 -6.89 6.66 -6.60
C VAL A 6 -6.61 6.45 -8.08
N VAL A 7 -6.80 7.47 -8.87
CA VAL A 7 -6.59 7.45 -10.32
C VAL A 7 -5.47 8.40 -10.68
N ALA A 8 -4.56 7.96 -11.52
CA ALA A 8 -3.46 8.77 -12.02
C ALA A 8 -3.36 8.65 -13.55
N GLY A 9 -2.96 9.74 -14.21
CA GLY A 9 -2.84 9.78 -15.65
C GLY A 9 -2.66 11.20 -16.20
N PRO A 10 -2.75 11.40 -17.53
CA PRO A 10 -2.75 12.73 -18.13
C PRO A 10 -3.89 13.60 -17.61
N ARG A 11 -3.64 14.91 -17.46
CA ARG A 11 -4.63 15.85 -16.89
C ARG A 11 -5.98 15.81 -17.59
N THR A 12 -5.97 15.71 -18.92
CA THR A 12 -7.21 15.61 -19.73
C THR A 12 -7.99 14.33 -19.42
N GLY A 13 -7.31 13.20 -19.27
CA GLY A 13 -7.94 11.93 -18.89
C GLY A 13 -8.49 11.96 -17.47
N ILE A 14 -7.77 12.55 -16.52
CA ILE A 14 -8.25 12.70 -15.12
C ILE A 14 -9.53 13.54 -15.08
N ALA A 15 -9.64 14.63 -15.86
CA ALA A 15 -10.83 15.46 -15.89
C ALA A 15 -12.07 14.67 -16.39
N VAL A 16 -11.90 13.86 -17.44
CA VAL A 16 -12.96 13.00 -17.97
C VAL A 16 -13.43 11.97 -16.94
N VAL A 17 -12.47 11.28 -16.30
CA VAL A 17 -12.77 10.26 -15.28
C VAL A 17 -13.43 10.89 -14.06
N ALA A 18 -13.00 12.08 -13.62
CA ALA A 18 -13.62 12.81 -12.52
C ALA A 18 -15.09 13.09 -12.79
N ALA A 19 -15.42 13.62 -13.98
CA ALA A 19 -16.81 13.88 -14.38
C ALA A 19 -17.66 12.58 -14.42
N GLN A 20 -17.08 11.46 -14.86
CA GLN A 20 -17.76 10.16 -14.85
C GLN A 20 -18.03 9.66 -13.42
N PHE A 21 -17.09 9.84 -12.49
CA PHE A 21 -17.28 9.47 -11.10
C PHE A 21 -18.35 10.34 -10.41
N GLU A 22 -18.38 11.64 -10.69
CA GLU A 22 -19.46 12.52 -10.22
C GLU A 22 -20.82 12.06 -10.72
N ALA A 23 -20.93 11.78 -12.02
CA ALA A 23 -22.18 11.28 -12.62
C ALA A 23 -22.60 9.91 -12.06
N ALA A 24 -21.63 9.07 -11.64
CA ALA A 24 -21.87 7.79 -11.00
C ALA A 24 -22.15 7.89 -9.49
N GLY A 25 -22.23 9.09 -8.92
CA GLY A 25 -22.60 9.32 -7.52
C GLY A 25 -21.41 9.25 -6.54
N ALA A 26 -20.19 9.54 -6.98
CA ALA A 26 -19.07 9.67 -6.08
C ALA A 26 -19.33 10.79 -5.05
N SER A 27 -19.29 10.44 -3.77
CA SER A 27 -19.59 11.36 -2.68
C SER A 27 -18.49 12.40 -2.43
N ARG A 28 -17.26 12.12 -2.90
CA ARG A 28 -16.10 13.00 -2.71
C ARG A 28 -15.04 12.74 -3.78
N LEU A 29 -14.58 13.82 -4.41
CA LEU A 29 -13.42 13.86 -5.28
C LEU A 29 -12.36 14.80 -4.68
N VAL A 30 -11.10 14.35 -4.67
CA VAL A 30 -9.97 15.13 -4.16
C VAL A 30 -8.85 15.10 -5.17
N HIS A 31 -8.44 16.27 -5.64
CA HIS A 31 -7.22 16.40 -6.43
C HIS A 31 -6.00 16.34 -5.52
N LEU A 32 -5.16 15.34 -5.73
CA LEU A 32 -3.91 15.22 -4.99
C LEU A 32 -2.83 16.10 -5.62
N ALA A 33 -2.04 16.78 -4.81
CA ALA A 33 -0.90 17.59 -5.23
C ALA A 33 0.33 16.72 -5.63
N VAL A 34 0.08 15.55 -6.24
CA VAL A 34 1.11 14.61 -6.71
C VAL A 34 1.16 14.69 -8.23
N GLN A 35 2.34 14.98 -8.78
CA GLN A 35 2.52 15.12 -10.23
C GLN A 35 2.99 13.84 -10.92
N THR A 36 3.55 12.89 -10.15
CA THR A 36 4.04 11.63 -10.70
C THR A 36 2.89 10.63 -10.80
N PRO A 37 2.60 10.09 -12.00
CA PRO A 37 1.52 9.11 -12.19
C PRO A 37 1.98 7.72 -11.74
N SER A 38 2.29 7.59 -10.44
CA SER A 38 2.74 6.33 -9.85
C SER A 38 1.69 5.22 -10.03
N HIS A 39 2.19 4.00 -10.11
CA HIS A 39 1.36 2.80 -10.25
C HIS A 39 0.53 2.77 -11.55
N THR A 40 1.05 3.39 -12.61
CA THR A 40 0.45 3.36 -13.95
C THR A 40 1.47 2.94 -15.00
N PRO A 41 1.03 2.40 -16.17
CA PRO A 41 1.92 2.03 -17.28
C PRO A 41 2.80 3.18 -17.81
N LEU A 42 2.47 4.43 -17.49
CA LEU A 42 3.28 5.61 -17.85
C LEU A 42 4.69 5.56 -17.25
N LEU A 43 4.89 4.82 -16.16
CA LEU A 43 6.19 4.65 -15.51
C LEU A 43 6.91 3.35 -15.86
N SER A 44 6.53 2.65 -16.95
CA SER A 44 7.13 1.36 -17.32
C SER A 44 8.65 1.43 -17.51
N GLN A 45 9.17 2.50 -18.10
CA GLN A 45 10.61 2.69 -18.28
C GLN A 45 11.34 2.87 -16.94
N ALA A 46 10.73 3.61 -16.02
CA ALA A 46 11.27 3.79 -14.66
C ALA A 46 11.28 2.45 -13.88
N ALA A 47 10.22 1.66 -14.02
CA ALA A 47 10.13 0.33 -13.43
C ALA A 47 11.23 -0.62 -13.94
N LEU A 48 11.50 -0.62 -15.25
CA LEU A 48 12.57 -1.42 -15.85
C LEU A 48 13.96 -0.96 -15.37
N ALA A 49 14.21 0.34 -15.32
CA ALA A 49 15.47 0.88 -14.83
C ALA A 49 15.69 0.54 -13.34
N PHE A 50 14.64 0.62 -12.53
CA PHE A 50 14.69 0.25 -11.12
C PHE A 50 14.93 -1.25 -10.94
N LYS A 51 14.22 -2.11 -11.68
CA LYS A 51 14.43 -3.56 -11.67
C LYS A 51 15.89 -3.92 -11.95
N LYS A 52 16.51 -3.28 -12.95
CA LYS A 52 17.94 -3.47 -13.27
C LYS A 52 18.87 -3.09 -12.09
N ARG A 53 18.53 -2.05 -11.34
CA ARG A 53 19.31 -1.69 -10.14
C ARG A 53 19.13 -2.68 -9.01
N LEU A 54 17.96 -3.26 -8.87
CA LEU A 54 17.68 -4.25 -7.84
C LEU A 54 18.31 -5.62 -8.14
N SER A 55 18.55 -5.95 -9.40
CA SER A 55 19.09 -7.28 -9.81
C SER A 55 20.52 -7.57 -9.35
N VAL A 56 21.26 -6.56 -8.85
CA VAL A 56 22.59 -6.74 -8.27
C VAL A 56 22.57 -7.10 -6.80
N LEU A 57 21.38 -7.04 -6.17
CA LEU A 57 21.26 -7.40 -4.76
C LEU A 57 21.29 -8.92 -4.59
N PRO A 58 21.94 -9.41 -3.52
CA PRO A 58 22.08 -10.84 -3.30
C PRO A 58 20.75 -11.49 -2.98
N GLU A 59 20.56 -12.72 -3.46
CA GLU A 59 19.41 -13.54 -3.07
C GLU A 59 19.49 -13.89 -1.59
N ARG A 60 18.34 -13.74 -0.90
CA ARG A 60 18.17 -14.07 0.52
C ARG A 60 16.77 -14.60 0.79
N ARG A 61 16.65 -15.53 1.72
CA ARG A 61 15.34 -15.83 2.30
C ARG A 61 14.93 -14.69 3.23
N LEU A 62 13.66 -14.32 3.16
CA LEU A 62 13.11 -13.32 4.08
C LEU A 62 12.76 -13.98 5.40
N SER A 63 13.01 -13.28 6.51
CA SER A 63 12.66 -13.76 7.87
C SER A 63 11.14 -13.78 8.08
N PHE A 64 10.40 -12.98 7.31
CA PHE A 64 8.93 -12.89 7.31
C PHE A 64 8.42 -12.69 5.88
N PRO A 65 7.18 -13.07 5.57
CA PRO A 65 6.63 -12.84 4.23
C PRO A 65 6.38 -11.35 3.99
N VAL A 66 6.61 -10.92 2.73
CA VAL A 66 6.28 -9.57 2.27
C VAL A 66 5.13 -9.69 1.27
N LEU A 67 4.00 -9.05 1.55
CA LEU A 67 2.86 -9.03 0.63
C LEU A 67 3.11 -8.04 -0.51
N SER A 68 2.86 -8.49 -1.73
CA SER A 68 2.86 -7.65 -2.92
C SER A 68 1.64 -6.73 -2.90
N ALA A 69 1.84 -5.43 -3.03
CA ALA A 69 0.75 -4.46 -3.10
C ALA A 69 -0.07 -4.56 -4.41
N ILE A 70 0.40 -5.31 -5.41
CA ILE A 70 -0.27 -5.49 -6.70
C ILE A 70 -1.41 -6.50 -6.58
N ASP A 71 -1.15 -7.65 -5.93
CA ASP A 71 -1.99 -8.85 -5.96
C ASP A 71 -2.10 -9.58 -4.63
N ALA A 72 -1.56 -9.01 -3.54
CA ALA A 72 -1.50 -9.58 -2.20
C ALA A 72 -0.78 -10.94 -2.10
N THR A 73 0.05 -11.31 -3.10
CA THR A 73 0.86 -12.53 -3.03
C THR A 73 2.00 -12.36 -2.02
N ALA A 74 2.31 -13.43 -1.28
CA ALA A 74 3.35 -13.43 -0.25
C ALA A 74 4.71 -13.83 -0.84
N ALA A 75 5.63 -12.90 -0.97
CA ALA A 75 7.02 -13.15 -1.31
C ALA A 75 7.78 -13.66 -0.07
N ARG A 76 8.55 -14.74 -0.25
CA ARG A 76 9.38 -15.36 0.80
C ARG A 76 10.89 -15.30 0.50
N THR A 77 11.25 -14.80 -0.67
CA THR A 77 12.63 -14.58 -1.11
C THR A 77 12.86 -13.14 -1.49
N ALA A 78 14.11 -12.66 -1.38
CA ALA A 78 14.46 -11.32 -1.76
C ALA A 78 14.15 -11.05 -3.24
N SER A 79 14.48 -11.98 -4.15
CA SER A 79 14.22 -11.81 -5.59
C SER A 79 12.73 -11.62 -5.88
N SER A 80 11.84 -12.41 -5.29
CA SER A 80 10.40 -12.28 -5.50
C SER A 80 9.83 -10.98 -4.94
N ALA A 81 10.30 -10.54 -3.75
CA ALA A 81 9.89 -9.27 -3.15
C ALA A 81 10.38 -8.06 -3.97
N LEU A 82 11.64 -8.10 -4.44
CA LEU A 82 12.23 -7.04 -5.24
C LEU A 82 11.61 -6.95 -6.65
N ASP A 83 11.23 -8.10 -7.24
CA ASP A 83 10.47 -8.11 -8.50
C ASP A 83 9.09 -7.44 -8.33
N ALA A 84 8.35 -7.80 -7.29
CA ALA A 84 7.07 -7.16 -6.96
C ALA A 84 7.24 -5.65 -6.71
N LEU A 85 8.28 -5.25 -5.97
CA LEU A 85 8.63 -3.86 -5.70
C LEU A 85 8.91 -3.07 -6.98
N ALA A 86 9.62 -3.67 -7.93
CA ALA A 86 9.88 -3.02 -9.22
C ALA A 86 8.61 -2.90 -10.08
N ARG A 87 7.80 -3.96 -10.15
CA ARG A 87 6.56 -3.97 -10.93
C ARG A 87 5.53 -2.97 -10.42
N GLN A 88 5.42 -2.77 -9.12
CA GLN A 88 4.41 -1.86 -8.55
C GLN A 88 4.59 -0.40 -8.97
N ILE A 89 5.79 0.04 -9.43
CA ILE A 89 6.02 1.38 -9.95
C ILE A 89 5.07 1.68 -11.13
N SER A 90 4.82 0.68 -11.98
CA SER A 90 4.04 0.82 -13.22
C SER A 90 2.77 -0.03 -13.28
N THR A 91 2.39 -0.66 -12.17
CA THR A 91 1.22 -1.53 -12.08
C THR A 91 0.26 -0.99 -11.00
N PRO A 92 -1.05 -0.96 -11.26
CA PRO A 92 -2.04 -0.57 -10.25
C PRO A 92 -1.91 -1.41 -8.98
N LEU A 93 -2.11 -0.76 -7.83
CA LEU A 93 -2.10 -1.41 -6.53
C LEU A 93 -3.50 -1.89 -6.14
N ASN A 94 -3.59 -3.05 -5.53
CA ASN A 94 -4.82 -3.61 -4.99
C ASN A 94 -4.78 -3.64 -3.45
N TRP A 95 -4.87 -2.47 -2.83
CA TRP A 95 -4.90 -2.38 -1.37
C TRP A 95 -6.07 -3.11 -0.72
N ALA A 96 -7.21 -3.22 -1.41
CA ALA A 96 -8.35 -3.95 -0.90
C ALA A 96 -8.00 -5.43 -0.65
N SER A 97 -7.37 -6.09 -1.63
CA SER A 97 -6.90 -7.47 -1.47
C SER A 97 -5.80 -7.58 -0.41
N CYS A 98 -4.85 -6.64 -0.36
CA CYS A 98 -3.79 -6.66 0.66
C CYS A 98 -4.34 -6.57 2.07
N LEU A 99 -5.26 -5.64 2.34
CA LEU A 99 -5.87 -5.47 3.65
C LEU A 99 -6.72 -6.70 4.02
N GLN A 100 -7.44 -7.28 3.07
CA GLN A 100 -8.19 -8.50 3.29
C GLN A 100 -7.28 -9.69 3.64
N THR A 101 -6.16 -9.86 2.91
CA THR A 101 -5.16 -10.90 3.22
C THR A 101 -4.55 -10.70 4.61
N VAL A 102 -4.21 -9.46 4.98
CA VAL A 102 -3.71 -9.16 6.34
C VAL A 102 -4.75 -9.52 7.39
N ARG A 103 -6.03 -9.19 7.18
CA ARG A 103 -7.11 -9.58 8.09
C ARG A 103 -7.23 -11.09 8.25
N GLU A 104 -7.13 -11.84 7.14
CA GLU A 104 -7.20 -13.31 7.13
C GLU A 104 -6.01 -13.97 7.87
N MET A 105 -4.87 -13.28 7.93
CA MET A 105 -3.72 -13.71 8.73
C MET A 105 -3.94 -13.55 10.25
N GLN A 106 -4.97 -12.83 10.67
CA GLN A 106 -5.33 -12.59 12.07
C GLN A 106 -4.13 -12.10 12.92
N PRO A 107 -3.47 -10.99 12.56
CA PRO A 107 -2.37 -10.49 13.36
C PRO A 107 -2.87 -9.95 14.70
N ASP A 108 -2.04 -10.02 15.74
CA ASP A 108 -2.34 -9.45 17.05
C ASP A 108 -2.43 -7.92 17.02
N ALA A 109 -1.69 -7.29 16.11
CA ALA A 109 -1.74 -5.84 15.88
C ALA A 109 -1.23 -5.49 14.48
N VAL A 110 -1.64 -4.32 13.97
CA VAL A 110 -1.17 -3.76 12.69
C VAL A 110 -0.59 -2.36 12.92
N LEU A 111 0.62 -2.13 12.45
CA LEU A 111 1.29 -0.83 12.51
C LEU A 111 1.54 -0.28 11.11
N GLU A 112 0.94 0.85 10.75
CA GLU A 112 1.30 1.59 9.54
C GLU A 112 2.60 2.36 9.77
N ILE A 113 3.61 2.13 8.94
CA ILE A 113 4.88 2.85 8.95
C ILE A 113 4.91 3.82 7.78
N GLY A 114 4.98 5.11 8.07
CA GLY A 114 5.04 6.13 7.05
C GLY A 114 4.35 7.43 7.48
N PRO A 115 4.36 8.46 6.67
CA PRO A 115 3.63 9.67 7.01
C PRO A 115 2.11 9.46 6.86
N GLY A 116 1.36 9.90 7.88
CA GLY A 116 -0.09 9.78 7.90
C GLY A 116 -0.61 8.44 8.46
N ASN A 117 -1.91 8.22 8.30
CA ASN A 117 -2.63 7.07 8.87
C ASN A 117 -3.73 6.53 7.92
N ALA A 118 -3.54 6.70 6.61
CA ALA A 118 -4.59 6.38 5.65
C ALA A 118 -4.88 4.88 5.57
N LEU A 119 -3.86 4.03 5.61
CA LEU A 119 -4.03 2.57 5.59
C LEU A 119 -4.52 2.04 6.92
N ALA A 120 -4.04 2.59 8.04
CA ALA A 120 -4.52 2.24 9.39
C ALA A 120 -6.03 2.49 9.51
N ARG A 121 -6.52 3.64 9.01
CA ARG A 121 -7.96 3.94 8.98
C ARG A 121 -8.74 2.96 8.12
N LEU A 122 -8.26 2.66 6.90
CA LEU A 122 -8.91 1.70 6.02
C LEU A 122 -8.94 0.29 6.64
N PHE A 123 -7.88 -0.10 7.32
CA PHE A 123 -7.82 -1.40 7.99
C PHE A 123 -8.75 -1.46 9.21
N SER A 124 -8.84 -0.40 10.02
CA SER A 124 -9.74 -0.36 11.16
C SER A 124 -11.23 -0.41 10.76
N GLU A 125 -11.59 0.12 9.58
CA GLU A 125 -12.92 -0.02 9.01
C GLU A 125 -13.23 -1.47 8.56
N LEU A 126 -12.21 -2.18 8.08
CA LEU A 126 -12.32 -3.56 7.58
C LEU A 126 -12.31 -4.59 8.71
N ALA A 127 -11.49 -4.38 9.71
CA ALA A 127 -11.21 -5.31 10.81
C ALA A 127 -11.16 -4.55 12.16
N PRO A 128 -12.31 -4.06 12.66
CA PRO A 128 -12.37 -3.28 13.89
C PRO A 128 -11.95 -4.08 15.15
N GLU A 129 -11.92 -5.40 15.05
CA GLU A 129 -11.48 -6.32 16.10
C GLU A 129 -9.96 -6.38 16.26
N ILE A 130 -9.19 -5.97 15.23
CA ILE A 130 -7.72 -6.02 15.26
C ILE A 130 -7.17 -4.63 15.60
N PRO A 131 -6.34 -4.50 16.65
CA PRO A 131 -5.71 -3.23 17.00
C PRO A 131 -4.85 -2.71 15.84
N VAL A 132 -5.08 -1.46 15.42
CA VAL A 132 -4.28 -0.82 14.36
C VAL A 132 -3.93 0.60 14.75
N ARG A 133 -2.69 1.00 14.48
CA ARG A 133 -2.19 2.36 14.67
C ARG A 133 -1.19 2.74 13.58
N ALA A 134 -0.99 4.02 13.38
CA ALA A 134 0.11 4.55 12.58
C ALA A 134 1.27 5.01 13.49
N THR A 135 2.50 5.03 12.95
CA THR A 135 3.65 5.57 13.68
C THR A 135 3.44 7.02 14.12
N ASP A 136 2.69 7.80 13.34
CA ASP A 136 2.36 9.20 13.65
C ASP A 136 1.42 9.37 14.85
N ASP A 137 0.79 8.28 15.32
CA ASP A 137 -0.03 8.30 16.55
C ASP A 137 0.82 8.26 17.84
N PHE A 138 2.13 8.11 17.73
CA PHE A 138 3.04 7.96 18.84
C PHE A 138 4.03 9.14 18.92
N ARG A 139 4.44 9.47 20.14
CA ARG A 139 5.42 10.53 20.38
C ARG A 139 6.86 10.03 20.37
N SER A 140 7.07 8.71 20.47
CA SER A 140 8.40 8.10 20.51
C SER A 140 8.38 6.65 20.07
N CYS A 141 9.54 6.09 19.70
CA CYS A 141 9.71 4.68 19.37
C CYS A 141 9.39 3.77 20.56
N GLU A 142 9.72 4.20 21.79
CA GLU A 142 9.41 3.43 23.02
C GLU A 142 7.89 3.30 23.22
N GLY A 143 7.12 4.30 22.78
CA GLY A 143 5.65 4.25 22.78
C GLY A 143 5.12 3.17 21.83
N ILE A 144 5.73 3.04 20.66
CA ILE A 144 5.39 1.99 19.67
C ILE A 144 5.70 0.62 20.24
N VAL A 145 6.91 0.43 20.78
CA VAL A 145 7.34 -0.86 21.35
C VAL A 145 6.40 -1.29 22.48
N ARG A 146 6.10 -0.42 23.43
CA ARG A 146 5.16 -0.72 24.53
C ARG A 146 3.76 -1.08 24.03
N TRP A 147 3.29 -0.43 22.97
CA TRP A 147 1.98 -0.76 22.39
C TRP A 147 1.97 -2.14 21.74
N LEU A 148 3.02 -2.50 20.99
CA LEU A 148 3.17 -3.82 20.37
C LEU A 148 3.28 -4.93 21.42
N GLU A 149 4.03 -4.70 22.51
CA GLU A 149 4.17 -5.65 23.60
C GLU A 149 2.87 -5.87 24.39
N ALA A 150 2.04 -4.83 24.51
CA ALA A 150 0.75 -4.93 25.19
C ALA A 150 -0.28 -5.74 24.41
N GLY A 151 -0.21 -5.74 23.07
CA GLY A 151 -1.08 -6.53 22.19
C GLY A 151 -0.73 -8.03 22.16
N ASN A 152 0.46 -8.42 22.64
CA ASN A 152 0.92 -9.82 22.72
C ASN A 152 0.55 -10.52 24.05
N ARG A 153 -0.36 -9.97 24.85
CA ARG A 153 -0.87 -10.56 26.09
C ARG A 153 -2.37 -10.93 25.95
#